data_76c56fb01c3e17972c7904931ccc279f
#
_entry.id   76c56fb01c3e17972c7904931ccc279f
#
_cell.length_a   1.000
_cell.length_b   1.000
_cell.length_c   1.000
_cell.angle_alpha   90.00
_cell.angle_beta   90.00
_cell.angle_gamma   90.00
#
_symmetry.space_group_name_H-M   'P 1'
#
loop_
_entity.id
_entity.type
_entity.pdbx_description
1 polymer ?
#
loop_
_entity_poly.entity_id
_entity_poly.type
_entity_poly.pdbx_seq_one_letter_code
_entity_poly.pdbx_strand_id
1 'polypeptide(L)'
;MINGELIVDNFAGGGGASTGIEEATGFSVDIAINHDPKAIAMHKANHPNTKHYCEDVWQVDPVQACNGHPVGLAWFSPDCKHFSKAKGGKPKDKNIRGLAWVACRWAGLVRPRVIMLENVEEFKTWGPLNRGHHPIKTKQGKTFNKFVSQLQDLGYVQGACGSRLRSANHEKEILYGCKM
;
A
#
# COMPACT_ATOMS: atom_id res chain seq x y z
N MET A 1 -4.25 -13.99 11.57
CA MET A 1 -5.44 -13.96 10.65
C MET A 1 -6.67 -13.48 11.40
N ILE A 2 -7.42 -12.53 10.81
CA ILE A 2 -8.72 -12.06 11.33
C ILE A 2 -9.83 -12.88 10.67
N ASN A 3 -10.62 -13.65 11.44
CA ASN A 3 -11.72 -14.47 10.91
C ASN A 3 -11.32 -15.42 9.75
N GLY A 4 -10.09 -15.93 9.76
CA GLY A 4 -9.56 -16.77 8.68
C GLY A 4 -8.98 -16.02 7.48
N GLU A 5 -8.99 -14.69 7.49
CA GLU A 5 -8.41 -13.83 6.46
C GLU A 5 -7.02 -13.33 6.88
N LEU A 6 -6.09 -13.27 5.93
CA LEU A 6 -4.73 -12.77 6.14
C LEU A 6 -4.69 -11.25 6.30
N ILE A 7 -3.72 -10.79 7.09
CA ILE A 7 -3.28 -9.40 7.17
C ILE A 7 -1.90 -9.30 6.51
N VAL A 8 -1.76 -8.40 5.54
CA VAL A 8 -0.53 -8.23 4.77
C VAL A 8 -0.02 -6.79 4.89
N ASP A 9 1.26 -6.62 5.25
CA ASP A 9 1.96 -5.34 5.29
C ASP A 9 2.99 -5.26 4.16
N ASN A 10 2.67 -4.51 3.12
CA ASN A 10 3.57 -4.25 2.00
C ASN A 10 4.37 -2.97 2.26
N PHE A 11 5.65 -3.01 1.93
CA PHE A 11 6.64 -1.99 2.27
C PHE A 11 6.88 -1.90 3.78
N ALA A 12 6.70 -3.01 4.47
CA ALA A 12 6.82 -3.13 5.91
C ALA A 12 8.23 -2.73 6.37
N GLY A 13 8.39 -1.51 6.86
CA GLY A 13 9.66 -1.01 7.38
C GLY A 13 10.11 -1.77 8.62
N GLY A 14 10.36 -1.09 9.71
CA GLY A 14 10.69 -1.70 11.00
C GLY A 14 9.50 -2.23 11.79
N GLY A 15 8.28 -2.18 11.24
CA GLY A 15 7.08 -2.74 11.86
C GLY A 15 6.10 -1.71 12.44
N GLY A 16 6.26 -0.40 12.14
CA GLY A 16 5.35 0.62 12.70
C GLY A 16 3.89 0.43 12.31
N ALA A 17 3.61 0.14 11.03
CA ALA A 17 2.26 -0.15 10.57
C ALA A 17 1.74 -1.46 11.17
N SER A 18 2.57 -2.52 11.19
CA SER A 18 2.23 -3.80 11.80
C SER A 18 1.88 -3.66 13.28
N THR A 19 2.65 -2.89 14.06
CA THR A 19 2.34 -2.59 15.47
C THR A 19 0.98 -1.91 15.60
N GLY A 20 0.72 -0.86 14.81
CA GLY A 20 -0.57 -0.16 14.85
C GLY A 20 -1.76 -1.05 14.44
N ILE A 21 -1.56 -1.95 13.47
CA ILE A 21 -2.57 -2.95 13.09
C ILE A 21 -2.83 -3.93 14.23
N GLU A 22 -1.78 -4.45 14.87
CA GLU A 22 -1.89 -5.35 16.02
C GLU A 22 -2.62 -4.70 17.20
N GLU A 23 -2.27 -3.46 17.53
CA GLU A 23 -2.93 -2.68 18.59
C GLU A 23 -4.42 -2.45 18.29
N ALA A 24 -4.75 -2.14 17.02
CA ALA A 24 -6.13 -1.84 16.63
C ALA A 24 -7.02 -3.08 16.50
N THR A 25 -6.45 -4.22 16.15
CA THR A 25 -7.21 -5.44 15.80
C THR A 25 -7.08 -6.57 16.81
N GLY A 26 -6.00 -6.57 17.60
CA GLY A 26 -5.61 -7.69 18.46
C GLY A 26 -5.00 -8.88 17.71
N PHE A 27 -4.70 -8.74 16.40
CA PHE A 27 -4.15 -9.81 15.56
C PHE A 27 -2.82 -9.39 14.95
N SER A 28 -1.85 -10.30 14.97
CA SER A 28 -0.58 -10.10 14.30
C SER A 28 -0.74 -10.05 12.78
N VAL A 29 0.11 -9.26 12.12
CA VAL A 29 0.26 -9.28 10.67
C VAL A 29 0.81 -10.64 10.24
N ASP A 30 0.19 -11.26 9.25
CA ASP A 30 0.56 -12.60 8.78
C ASP A 30 1.75 -12.56 7.81
N ILE A 31 1.81 -11.54 6.95
CA ILE A 31 2.83 -11.40 5.91
C ILE A 31 3.39 -9.98 5.91
N ALA A 32 4.71 -9.85 5.93
CA ALA A 32 5.42 -8.58 5.80
C ALA A 32 6.45 -8.64 4.66
N ILE A 33 6.46 -7.62 3.79
CA ILE A 33 7.31 -7.57 2.59
C ILE A 33 8.14 -6.29 2.59
N ASN A 34 9.46 -6.42 2.49
CA ASN A 34 10.37 -5.30 2.24
C ASN A 34 11.66 -5.80 1.59
N HIS A 35 12.24 -5.00 0.71
CA HIS A 35 13.51 -5.33 0.05
C HIS A 35 14.76 -5.07 0.91
N ASP A 36 14.65 -4.24 1.95
CA ASP A 36 15.78 -3.91 2.83
C ASP A 36 15.94 -4.98 3.93
N PRO A 37 17.07 -5.72 3.94
CA PRO A 37 17.33 -6.74 4.95
C PRO A 37 17.42 -6.20 6.38
N LYS A 38 17.82 -4.94 6.56
CA LYS A 38 17.87 -4.31 7.91
C LYS A 38 16.46 -4.03 8.43
N ALA A 39 15.56 -3.53 7.56
CA ALA A 39 14.17 -3.34 7.89
C ALA A 39 13.50 -4.68 8.26
N ILE A 40 13.73 -5.72 7.46
CA ILE A 40 13.21 -7.06 7.74
C ILE A 40 13.78 -7.65 9.04
N ALA A 41 15.06 -7.45 9.32
CA ALA A 41 15.67 -7.92 10.59
C ALA A 41 15.00 -7.25 11.80
N MET A 42 14.77 -5.93 11.74
CA MET A 42 14.07 -5.19 12.79
C MET A 42 12.60 -5.62 12.91
N HIS A 43 11.92 -5.80 11.78
CA HIS A 43 10.54 -6.27 11.76
C HIS A 43 10.40 -7.66 12.39
N LYS A 44 11.31 -8.60 12.08
CA LYS A 44 11.33 -9.95 12.68
C LYS A 44 11.51 -9.93 14.19
N ALA A 45 12.33 -9.01 14.70
CA ALA A 45 12.52 -8.87 16.14
C ALA A 45 11.24 -8.40 16.85
N ASN A 46 10.49 -7.49 16.23
CA ASN A 46 9.25 -6.94 16.79
C ASN A 46 8.03 -7.83 16.54
N HIS A 47 7.99 -8.54 15.41
CA HIS A 47 6.85 -9.35 14.95
C HIS A 47 7.32 -10.79 14.58
N PRO A 48 7.73 -11.62 15.56
CA PRO A 48 8.35 -12.92 15.28
C PRO A 48 7.41 -13.95 14.63
N ASN A 49 6.09 -13.77 14.78
CA ASN A 49 5.08 -14.69 14.23
C ASN A 49 4.70 -14.35 12.77
N THR A 50 5.20 -13.27 12.22
CA THR A 50 4.93 -12.82 10.84
C THR A 50 5.82 -13.57 9.86
N LYS A 51 5.27 -14.00 8.71
CA LYS A 51 6.05 -14.50 7.58
C LYS A 51 6.68 -13.34 6.83
N HIS A 52 8.01 -13.32 6.73
CA HIS A 52 8.75 -12.23 6.13
C HIS A 52 9.29 -12.58 4.75
N TYR A 53 9.10 -11.66 3.80
CA TYR A 53 9.74 -11.67 2.48
C TYR A 53 10.76 -10.53 2.40
N CYS A 54 12.05 -10.87 2.26
CA CYS A 54 13.12 -9.89 2.05
C CYS A 54 13.36 -9.74 0.54
N GLU A 55 12.38 -9.19 -0.16
CA GLU A 55 12.31 -9.13 -1.63
C GLU A 55 11.68 -7.82 -2.08
N ASP A 56 11.92 -7.44 -3.34
CA ASP A 56 11.17 -6.36 -3.96
C ASP A 56 9.67 -6.72 -4.04
N VAL A 57 8.81 -5.79 -3.68
CA VAL A 57 7.35 -6.00 -3.65
C VAL A 57 6.77 -6.41 -5.01
N TRP A 58 7.46 -6.11 -6.13
CA TRP A 58 7.07 -6.56 -7.46
C TRP A 58 7.46 -8.03 -7.72
N GLN A 59 8.48 -8.55 -7.05
CA GLN A 59 8.96 -9.93 -7.22
C GLN A 59 8.12 -10.92 -6.40
N VAL A 60 7.56 -10.50 -5.27
CA VAL A 60 6.67 -11.35 -4.48
C VAL A 60 5.38 -11.61 -5.27
N ASP A 61 5.07 -12.89 -5.49
CA ASP A 61 3.79 -13.30 -6.07
C ASP A 61 2.69 -13.30 -5.00
N PRO A 62 1.65 -12.44 -5.10
CA PRO A 62 0.57 -12.37 -4.11
C PRO A 62 -0.17 -13.69 -3.93
N VAL A 63 -0.39 -14.45 -5.02
CA VAL A 63 -1.15 -15.71 -4.97
C VAL A 63 -0.36 -16.76 -4.21
N GLN A 64 0.93 -16.90 -4.50
CA GLN A 64 1.81 -17.83 -3.79
C GLN A 64 2.01 -17.41 -2.33
N ALA A 65 2.17 -16.10 -2.06
CA ALA A 65 2.36 -15.60 -0.72
C ALA A 65 1.17 -15.90 0.19
N CYS A 66 -0.05 -15.73 -0.32
CA CYS A 66 -1.31 -15.99 0.40
C CYS A 66 -1.66 -17.48 0.49
N ASN A 67 -1.09 -18.34 -0.34
CA ASN A 67 -1.27 -19.79 -0.31
C ASN A 67 -2.75 -20.23 -0.19
N GLY A 68 -3.62 -19.62 -0.99
CA GLY A 68 -5.06 -19.93 -1.05
C GLY A 68 -5.91 -19.30 0.06
N HIS A 69 -5.30 -18.61 1.04
CA HIS A 69 -6.08 -17.91 2.08
C HIS A 69 -6.61 -16.57 1.54
N PRO A 70 -7.85 -16.18 1.90
CA PRO A 70 -8.36 -14.86 1.59
C PRO A 70 -7.60 -13.78 2.37
N VAL A 71 -7.58 -12.56 1.82
CA VAL A 71 -6.91 -11.40 2.45
C VAL A 71 -7.97 -10.44 2.97
N GLY A 72 -8.01 -10.24 4.29
CA GLY A 72 -8.90 -9.29 4.96
C GLY A 72 -8.38 -7.85 4.85
N LEU A 73 -7.08 -7.66 5.12
CA LEU A 73 -6.44 -6.36 5.09
C LEU A 73 -5.10 -6.42 4.35
N ALA A 74 -4.91 -5.53 3.39
CA ALA A 74 -3.60 -5.27 2.78
C ALA A 74 -3.21 -3.81 2.99
N TRP A 75 -2.12 -3.60 3.72
CA TRP A 75 -1.52 -2.30 3.97
C TRP A 75 -0.42 -2.04 2.93
N PHE A 76 -0.35 -0.80 2.44
CA PHE A 76 0.66 -0.33 1.50
C PHE A 76 1.19 1.03 1.93
N SER A 77 2.49 1.12 2.21
CA SER A 77 3.18 2.37 2.55
C SER A 77 4.40 2.60 1.64
N PRO A 78 4.19 2.79 0.32
CA PRO A 78 5.29 2.94 -0.62
C PRO A 78 6.16 4.15 -0.32
N ASP A 79 7.48 4.02 -0.57
CA ASP A 79 8.45 5.09 -0.35
C ASP A 79 8.10 6.34 -1.15
N CYS A 80 8.05 7.48 -0.45
CA CYS A 80 7.73 8.78 -1.01
C CYS A 80 8.92 9.76 -1.03
N LYS A 81 10.17 9.29 -0.78
CA LYS A 81 11.37 10.14 -0.65
C LYS A 81 11.59 11.14 -1.80
N HIS A 82 11.05 10.87 -2.99
CA HIS A 82 11.18 11.74 -4.15
C HIS A 82 10.07 12.79 -4.29
N PHE A 83 9.09 12.82 -3.37
CA PHE A 83 7.90 13.69 -3.47
C PHE A 83 7.80 14.71 -2.35
N SER A 84 8.63 14.61 -1.30
CA SER A 84 8.58 15.59 -0.23
C SER A 84 9.05 16.96 -0.70
N LYS A 85 8.35 18.02 -0.30
CA LYS A 85 8.67 19.43 -0.55
C LYS A 85 10.12 19.81 -0.18
N ALA A 86 10.75 19.04 0.71
CA ALA A 86 12.11 19.25 1.19
C ALA A 86 13.22 19.05 0.14
N LYS A 87 12.96 18.48 -1.04
CA LYS A 87 13.98 18.15 -2.06
C LYS A 87 13.94 19.00 -3.35
N GLY A 88 13.42 20.23 -3.28
CA GLY A 88 13.60 21.26 -4.33
C GLY A 88 13.70 20.75 -5.78
N GLY A 89 12.58 20.62 -6.48
CA GLY A 89 12.51 20.64 -7.96
C GLY A 89 13.25 19.57 -8.79
N LYS A 90 13.88 18.54 -8.18
CA LYS A 90 14.59 17.48 -8.94
C LYS A 90 13.63 16.62 -9.77
N PRO A 91 14.06 16.10 -10.95
CA PRO A 91 13.28 15.17 -11.75
C PRO A 91 12.80 14.00 -10.91
N LYS A 92 11.54 13.57 -11.13
CA LYS A 92 10.92 12.52 -10.31
C LYS A 92 11.12 11.17 -10.97
N ASP A 93 11.60 10.19 -10.21
CA ASP A 93 11.82 8.83 -10.68
C ASP A 93 10.47 8.19 -11.04
N LYS A 94 10.37 7.66 -12.27
CA LYS A 94 9.16 6.97 -12.74
C LYS A 94 8.92 5.67 -12.00
N ASN A 95 9.98 4.95 -11.59
CA ASN A 95 9.87 3.66 -10.91
C ASN A 95 9.25 3.82 -9.53
N ILE A 96 9.68 4.82 -8.76
CA ILE A 96 9.12 5.11 -7.43
C ILE A 96 7.64 5.51 -7.53
N ARG A 97 7.26 6.25 -8.57
CA ARG A 97 5.86 6.57 -8.83
C ARG A 97 5.01 5.35 -9.17
N GLY A 98 5.64 4.28 -9.67
CA GLY A 98 4.99 3.00 -9.95
C GLY A 98 4.63 2.20 -8.70
N LEU A 99 5.28 2.45 -7.55
CA LEU A 99 5.11 1.60 -6.36
C LEU A 99 3.67 1.56 -5.83
N ALA A 100 2.89 2.63 -5.98
CA ALA A 100 1.47 2.61 -5.60
C ALA A 100 0.65 1.57 -6.39
N TRP A 101 1.07 1.23 -7.63
CA TRP A 101 0.39 0.22 -8.47
C TRP A 101 0.56 -1.21 -7.97
N VAL A 102 1.45 -1.46 -7.01
CA VAL A 102 1.49 -2.74 -6.28
C VAL A 102 0.13 -3.02 -5.63
N ALA A 103 -0.54 -1.99 -5.10
CA ALA A 103 -1.89 -2.14 -4.56
C ALA A 103 -2.90 -2.62 -5.63
N CYS A 104 -2.83 -2.09 -6.86
CA CYS A 104 -3.67 -2.56 -7.97
C CYS A 104 -3.37 -4.02 -8.34
N ARG A 105 -2.10 -4.44 -8.31
CA ARG A 105 -1.69 -5.84 -8.56
C ARG A 105 -2.31 -6.78 -7.51
N TRP A 106 -2.18 -6.45 -6.23
CA TRP A 106 -2.79 -7.21 -5.14
C TRP A 106 -4.32 -7.24 -5.26
N ALA A 107 -4.93 -6.08 -5.56
CA ALA A 107 -6.38 -5.96 -5.78
C ALA A 107 -6.88 -6.89 -6.89
N GLY A 108 -6.13 -6.99 -8.00
CA GLY A 108 -6.50 -7.85 -9.13
C GLY A 108 -6.29 -9.34 -8.87
N LEU A 109 -5.23 -9.73 -8.16
CA LEU A 109 -4.82 -11.13 -8.00
C LEU A 109 -5.45 -11.83 -6.80
N VAL A 110 -5.45 -11.19 -5.62
CA VAL A 110 -5.91 -11.83 -4.37
C VAL A 110 -7.08 -11.09 -3.71
N ARG A 111 -7.49 -9.96 -4.29
CA ARG A 111 -8.71 -9.24 -3.93
C ARG A 111 -8.87 -8.99 -2.43
N PRO A 112 -7.93 -8.30 -1.75
CA PRO A 112 -8.09 -7.95 -0.35
C PRO A 112 -9.46 -7.31 -0.09
N ARG A 113 -10.11 -7.63 1.04
CA ARG A 113 -11.39 -7.02 1.39
C ARG A 113 -11.22 -5.52 1.70
N VAL A 114 -10.13 -5.17 2.40
CA VAL A 114 -9.75 -3.79 2.69
C VAL A 114 -8.33 -3.53 2.19
N ILE A 115 -8.16 -2.43 1.48
CA ILE A 115 -6.84 -1.89 1.10
C ILE A 115 -6.63 -0.59 1.85
N MET A 116 -5.55 -0.50 2.61
CA MET A 116 -5.08 0.75 3.22
C MET A 116 -3.82 1.22 2.52
N LEU A 117 -3.86 2.45 1.99
CA LEU A 117 -2.73 3.08 1.32
C LEU A 117 -2.30 4.34 2.07
N GLU A 118 -1.09 4.30 2.63
CA GLU A 118 -0.42 5.46 3.20
C GLU A 118 0.48 6.10 2.15
N ASN A 119 0.29 7.40 1.89
CA ASN A 119 1.13 8.13 0.95
C ASN A 119 1.18 9.62 1.34
N VAL A 120 2.05 10.40 0.69
CA VAL A 120 2.09 11.86 0.86
C VAL A 120 0.89 12.52 0.19
N GLU A 121 0.49 13.69 0.70
CA GLU A 121 -0.65 14.44 0.15
C GLU A 121 -0.47 14.75 -1.35
N GLU A 122 0.76 15.01 -1.77
CA GLU A 122 1.12 15.26 -3.17
C GLU A 122 0.73 14.12 -4.12
N PHE A 123 0.51 12.90 -3.62
CA PHE A 123 0.02 11.77 -4.42
C PHE A 123 -1.27 12.12 -5.18
N LYS A 124 -2.18 12.84 -4.54
CA LYS A 124 -3.46 13.27 -5.15
C LYS A 124 -3.24 14.21 -6.35
N THR A 125 -2.11 14.90 -6.39
CA THR A 125 -1.78 15.85 -7.46
C THR A 125 -0.97 15.23 -8.61
N TRP A 126 -0.67 13.94 -8.55
CA TRP A 126 0.18 13.29 -9.57
C TRP A 126 -0.47 13.30 -10.95
N GLY A 127 0.29 13.81 -11.89
CA GLY A 127 0.00 13.80 -13.32
C GLY A 127 1.17 13.27 -14.14
N PRO A 128 1.03 13.10 -15.47
CA PRO A 128 2.11 12.70 -16.35
C PRO A 128 3.32 13.64 -16.25
N LEU A 129 4.50 13.07 -16.49
CA LEU A 129 5.75 13.82 -16.58
C LEU A 129 6.06 14.14 -18.04
N ASN A 130 6.70 15.30 -18.29
CA ASN A 130 7.27 15.63 -19.59
C ASN A 130 8.57 14.83 -19.84
N ARG A 131 9.22 15.04 -21.02
CA ARG A 131 10.49 14.35 -21.35
C ARG A 131 11.62 14.65 -20.37
N GLY A 132 11.61 15.79 -19.69
CA GLY A 132 12.57 16.17 -18.65
C GLY A 132 12.20 15.67 -17.24
N HIS A 133 11.22 14.75 -17.12
CA HIS A 133 10.71 14.20 -15.86
C HIS A 133 10.07 15.23 -14.92
N HIS A 134 9.62 16.37 -15.44
CA HIS A 134 8.87 17.37 -14.66
C HIS A 134 7.36 17.17 -14.81
N PRO A 135 6.56 17.43 -13.74
CA PRO A 135 5.11 17.34 -13.79
C PRO A 135 4.52 18.33 -14.82
N ILE A 136 3.61 17.85 -15.66
CA ILE A 136 2.87 18.71 -16.59
C ILE A 136 1.70 19.33 -15.80
N LYS A 137 1.78 20.63 -15.51
CA LYS A 137 0.80 21.35 -14.66
C LYS A 137 -0.65 21.17 -15.12
N THR A 138 -0.92 21.23 -16.43
CA THR A 138 -2.26 21.07 -17.00
C THR A 138 -2.82 19.65 -16.91
N LYS A 139 -1.99 18.67 -16.49
CA LYS A 139 -2.36 17.27 -16.34
C LYS A 139 -2.27 16.79 -14.88
N GLN A 140 -2.26 17.73 -13.93
CA GLN A 140 -2.23 17.44 -12.50
C GLN A 140 -3.44 16.59 -12.10
N GLY A 141 -3.22 15.60 -11.21
CA GLY A 141 -4.23 14.67 -10.75
C GLY A 141 -4.55 13.50 -11.70
N LYS A 142 -4.22 13.58 -13.00
CA LYS A 142 -4.61 12.54 -13.97
C LYS A 142 -4.04 11.15 -13.63
N THR A 143 -2.83 11.08 -13.08
CA THR A 143 -2.22 9.79 -12.68
C THR A 143 -2.93 9.21 -11.46
N PHE A 144 -3.24 10.05 -10.47
CA PHE A 144 -3.99 9.64 -9.29
C PHE A 144 -5.40 9.15 -9.68
N ASN A 145 -6.13 9.92 -10.52
CA ASN A 145 -7.47 9.52 -10.96
C ASN A 145 -7.45 8.18 -11.72
N LYS A 146 -6.41 7.93 -12.54
CA LYS A 146 -6.24 6.62 -13.20
C LYS A 146 -6.03 5.49 -12.19
N PHE A 147 -5.24 5.72 -11.14
CA PHE A 147 -5.02 4.76 -10.07
C PHE A 147 -6.35 4.44 -9.35
N VAL A 148 -7.11 5.47 -8.99
CA VAL A 148 -8.42 5.29 -8.34
C VAL A 148 -9.39 4.54 -9.25
N SER A 149 -9.49 4.94 -10.54
CA SER A 149 -10.36 4.26 -11.52
C SER A 149 -10.04 2.76 -11.64
N GLN A 150 -8.76 2.38 -11.69
CA GLN A 150 -8.38 0.96 -11.76
C GLN A 150 -8.85 0.15 -10.55
N LEU A 151 -8.85 0.74 -9.35
CA LEU A 151 -9.36 0.08 -8.16
C LEU A 151 -10.88 0.01 -8.15
N GLN A 152 -11.55 1.06 -8.64
CA GLN A 152 -13.00 1.07 -8.81
C GLN A 152 -13.47 0.02 -9.83
N ASP A 153 -12.75 -0.15 -10.94
CA ASP A 153 -13.02 -1.18 -11.95
C ASP A 153 -12.88 -2.61 -11.38
N LEU A 154 -12.06 -2.77 -10.32
CA LEU A 154 -11.92 -4.01 -9.56
C LEU A 154 -12.98 -4.18 -8.45
N GLY A 155 -13.92 -3.24 -8.33
CA GLY A 155 -15.03 -3.26 -7.40
C GLY A 155 -14.74 -2.64 -6.03
N TYR A 156 -13.65 -1.84 -5.90
CA TYR A 156 -13.37 -1.13 -4.65
C TYR A 156 -14.09 0.22 -4.60
N VAL A 157 -14.69 0.52 -3.46
CA VAL A 157 -15.22 1.84 -3.15
C VAL A 157 -14.22 2.63 -2.32
N GLN A 158 -14.14 3.93 -2.55
CA GLN A 158 -13.26 4.80 -1.79
C GLN A 158 -13.90 5.17 -0.46
N GLY A 159 -13.26 4.78 0.66
CA GLY A 159 -13.57 5.23 2.01
C GLY A 159 -12.66 6.37 2.45
N ALA A 160 -13.09 7.18 3.43
CA ALA A 160 -12.25 8.16 4.10
C ALA A 160 -11.61 7.52 5.34
N CYS A 161 -10.31 7.80 5.58
CA CYS A 161 -9.66 7.44 6.84
C CYS A 161 -10.43 8.06 8.02
N GLY A 162 -10.86 7.23 9.00
CA GLY A 162 -11.71 7.66 10.11
C GLY A 162 -13.21 7.49 9.92
N SER A 163 -13.72 7.14 8.73
CA SER A 163 -15.08 6.65 8.59
C SER A 163 -15.17 5.24 9.22
N ARG A 164 -16.23 4.99 10.01
CA ARG A 164 -16.52 3.64 10.49
C ARG A 164 -16.62 2.73 9.27
N LEU A 165 -15.84 1.63 9.25
CA LEU A 165 -16.00 0.56 8.29
C LEU A 165 -17.49 0.18 8.26
N ARG A 166 -18.17 0.39 7.15
CA ARG A 166 -19.54 -0.04 6.98
C ARG A 166 -19.55 -1.54 6.73
N SER A 167 -19.52 -2.30 7.81
CA SER A 167 -19.27 -3.75 7.83
C SER A 167 -20.49 -4.60 7.43
N ALA A 168 -21.53 -4.04 6.82
CA ALA A 168 -22.78 -4.78 6.63
C ALA A 168 -22.91 -5.54 5.31
N ASN A 169 -22.17 -5.22 4.24
CA ASN A 169 -22.48 -5.73 2.90
C ASN A 169 -21.26 -6.16 2.08
N HIS A 170 -20.28 -6.92 2.57
CA HIS A 170 -19.19 -7.50 1.76
C HIS A 170 -18.55 -6.57 0.70
N GLU A 171 -18.69 -5.25 0.84
CA GLU A 171 -18.11 -4.27 -0.08
C GLU A 171 -16.60 -4.18 0.16
N LYS A 172 -15.85 -4.17 -0.93
CA LYS A 172 -14.41 -3.96 -0.89
C LYS A 172 -14.13 -2.49 -0.73
N GLU A 173 -13.33 -2.14 0.26
CA GLU A 173 -12.99 -0.75 0.58
C GLU A 173 -11.52 -0.45 0.34
N ILE A 174 -11.24 0.76 -0.12
CA ILE A 174 -9.91 1.34 -0.12
C ILE A 174 -9.88 2.60 0.73
N LEU A 175 -8.96 2.66 1.69
CA LEU A 175 -8.76 3.77 2.59
C LEU A 175 -7.41 4.45 2.29
N TYR A 176 -7.41 5.77 2.19
CA TYR A 176 -6.20 6.56 2.00
C TYR A 176 -5.86 7.31 3.29
N GLY A 177 -4.66 7.07 3.82
CA GLY A 177 -4.03 7.86 4.86
C GLY A 177 -2.99 8.82 4.28
N CYS A 178 -2.85 10.02 4.83
CA CYS A 178 -1.73 10.90 4.55
C CYS A 178 -0.68 10.74 5.66
N LYS A 179 0.61 10.64 5.30
CA LYS A 179 1.70 10.82 6.27
C LYS A 179 1.63 12.25 6.81
N MET A 180 1.48 12.40 8.11
CA MET A 180 1.69 13.67 8.81
C MET A 180 3.18 14.00 8.85
#